data_23dcbdf9c81a995e79751addaeea1c03
#
_entry.id   23dcbdf9c81a995e79751addaeea1c03
#
_cell.length_a   1.000
_cell.length_b   1.000
_cell.length_c   1.000
_cell.angle_alpha   90.00
_cell.angle_beta   90.00
_cell.angle_gamma   90.00
#
_symmetry.space_group_name_H-M   'P 1'
#
loop_
_entity.id
_entity.type
_entity.pdbx_description
1 polymer ?
#
loop_
_entity_poly.entity_id
_entity_poly.type
_entity_poly.pdbx_seq_one_letter_code
_entity_poly.pdbx_strand_id
1 'polypeptide(L)'
;NNDQQYLDKYKPLFKNPKNIRIIQKAMFSSTNEVRGTSYKSRIDDPKYRFAGKTGTAQVKRITEKDRELDLKTFEIPYEERDHALYVAFGPYKNPRYATSIIIEHGGSGGTTAAPIAKKLFKLIIDRHKLRQSAKGKKYLDI
;
A
#
# COMPACT_ATOMS: atom_id res chain seq x y z
N ASN A 1 4.54 7.26 28.80
CA ASN A 1 4.38 7.58 27.36
C ASN A 1 5.62 7.18 26.57
N ASN A 2 5.81 5.86 26.39
CA ASN A 2 6.98 5.34 25.67
C ASN A 2 6.98 5.69 24.17
N ASP A 3 5.81 5.96 23.58
CA ASP A 3 5.70 6.27 22.16
C ASP A 3 6.29 7.64 21.80
N GLN A 4 6.21 8.61 22.71
CA GLN A 4 6.77 9.95 22.49
C GLN A 4 8.31 9.92 22.54
N GLN A 5 8.89 9.18 23.47
CA GLN A 5 10.35 9.01 23.59
C GLN A 5 10.96 8.29 22.38
N TYR A 6 10.19 7.43 21.71
CA TYR A 6 10.65 6.75 20.50
C TYR A 6 10.69 7.70 19.29
N LEU A 7 9.75 8.64 19.19
CA LEU A 7 9.68 9.60 18.10
C LEU A 7 10.80 10.66 18.19
N ASP A 8 11.18 11.06 19.39
CA ASP A 8 12.25 12.05 19.60
C ASP A 8 13.66 11.52 19.27
N LYS A 9 13.80 10.20 19.13
CA LYS A 9 15.09 9.55 18.87
C LYS A 9 15.47 9.54 17.39
N TYR A 10 14.54 9.79 16.47
CA TYR A 10 14.79 9.76 15.04
C TYR A 10 14.78 11.17 14.45
N LYS A 11 15.92 11.60 13.92
CA LYS A 11 15.98 12.82 13.11
C LYS A 11 15.00 12.70 11.94
N PRO A 12 14.24 13.78 11.62
CA PRO A 12 13.37 13.76 10.46
C PRO A 12 14.14 13.34 9.20
N LEU A 13 13.69 12.28 8.51
CA LEU A 13 14.29 11.80 7.27
C LEU A 13 14.20 12.83 6.13
N PHE A 14 13.36 13.84 6.29
CA PHE A 14 13.04 14.80 5.24
C PHE A 14 13.33 16.22 5.69
N LYS A 15 14.06 16.97 4.86
CA LYS A 15 14.38 18.39 5.11
C LYS A 15 13.14 19.30 5.06
N ASN A 16 12.12 18.93 4.28
CA ASN A 16 10.91 19.75 4.10
C ASN A 16 9.63 18.93 4.31
N PRO A 17 8.90 19.14 5.42
CA PRO A 17 7.64 18.43 5.69
C PRO A 17 6.53 18.66 4.64
N LYS A 18 6.59 19.78 3.89
CA LYS A 18 5.61 20.05 2.82
C LYS A 18 5.69 19.01 1.71
N ASN A 19 6.91 18.54 1.37
CA ASN A 19 7.08 17.52 0.34
C ASN A 19 6.43 16.19 0.74
N ILE A 20 6.48 15.85 2.02
CA ILE A 20 5.81 14.63 2.54
C ILE A 20 4.31 14.72 2.30
N ARG A 21 3.70 15.88 2.58
CA ARG A 21 2.25 16.09 2.38
C ARG A 21 1.85 15.97 0.91
N ILE A 22 2.69 16.43 -0.01
CA ILE A 22 2.47 16.29 -1.45
C ILE A 22 2.46 14.81 -1.84
N ILE A 23 3.47 14.05 -1.38
CA ILE A 23 3.57 12.60 -1.66
C ILE A 23 2.38 11.85 -1.06
N GLN A 24 2.03 12.14 0.20
CA GLN A 24 0.87 11.52 0.84
C GLN A 24 -0.43 11.78 0.07
N LYS A 25 -0.63 13.02 -0.39
CA LYS A 25 -1.79 13.37 -1.22
C LYS A 25 -1.76 12.65 -2.56
N ALA A 26 -0.63 12.58 -3.24
CA ALA A 26 -0.48 11.86 -4.49
C ALA A 26 -0.77 10.34 -4.32
N MET A 27 -0.29 9.73 -3.24
CA MET A 27 -0.60 8.34 -2.91
C MET A 27 -2.09 8.15 -2.59
N PHE A 28 -2.72 9.13 -1.94
CA PHE A 28 -4.16 9.11 -1.69
C PHE A 28 -4.94 9.14 -3.01
N SER A 29 -4.60 10.06 -3.91
CA SER A 29 -5.25 10.19 -5.22
C SER A 29 -5.09 8.92 -6.05
N SER A 30 -3.90 8.28 -6.03
CA SER A 30 -3.64 7.01 -6.71
C SER A 30 -4.58 5.88 -6.27
N THR A 31 -5.05 5.91 -5.01
CA THR A 31 -5.92 4.85 -4.48
C THR A 31 -7.39 5.24 -4.43
N ASN A 32 -7.72 6.52 -4.24
CA ASN A 32 -9.08 6.94 -3.90
C ASN A 32 -9.77 7.79 -4.98
N GLU A 33 -9.04 8.30 -5.97
CA GLU A 33 -9.62 9.07 -7.07
C GLU A 33 -9.84 8.19 -8.30
N VAL A 34 -10.85 8.50 -9.11
CA VAL A 34 -11.33 7.67 -10.24
C VAL A 34 -10.22 7.33 -11.24
N ARG A 35 -9.28 8.26 -11.48
CA ARG A 35 -8.14 8.05 -12.38
C ARG A 35 -6.95 7.35 -11.72
N GLY A 36 -7.07 6.99 -10.44
CA GLY A 36 -5.98 6.35 -9.70
C GLY A 36 -5.74 4.92 -10.14
N THR A 37 -4.47 4.54 -10.26
CA THR A 37 -4.04 3.21 -10.74
C THR A 37 -4.50 2.07 -9.84
N SER A 38 -4.84 2.34 -8.59
CA SER A 38 -5.38 1.36 -7.63
C SER A 38 -6.79 1.70 -7.12
N TYR A 39 -7.54 2.54 -7.85
CA TYR A 39 -8.88 2.98 -7.48
C TYR A 39 -9.85 1.83 -7.15
N LYS A 40 -9.79 0.72 -7.91
CA LYS A 40 -10.62 -0.47 -7.67
C LYS A 40 -10.39 -1.11 -6.29
N SER A 41 -9.24 -0.82 -5.68
CA SER A 41 -8.88 -1.32 -4.35
C SER A 41 -9.20 -0.35 -3.21
N ARG A 42 -9.80 0.81 -3.48
CA ARG A 42 -10.19 1.76 -2.45
C ARG A 42 -11.15 1.17 -1.43
N ILE A 43 -11.20 1.80 -0.27
CA ILE A 43 -12.21 1.54 0.76
C ILE A 43 -13.00 2.83 0.94
N ASP A 44 -14.31 2.76 0.72
CA ASP A 44 -15.17 3.96 0.75
C ASP A 44 -15.38 4.48 2.18
N ASP A 45 -15.39 3.60 3.18
CA ASP A 45 -15.48 3.99 4.57
C ASP A 45 -14.24 4.80 5.00
N PRO A 46 -14.42 6.09 5.38
CA PRO A 46 -13.32 6.98 5.77
C PRO A 46 -12.39 6.42 6.85
N LYS A 47 -12.91 5.56 7.69
CA LYS A 47 -12.24 4.91 8.80
C LYS A 47 -11.12 3.95 8.35
N TYR A 48 -11.32 3.31 7.20
CA TYR A 48 -10.40 2.33 6.64
C TYR A 48 -9.63 2.87 5.42
N ARG A 49 -9.90 4.13 5.01
CA ARG A 49 -9.19 4.71 3.88
C ARG A 49 -7.70 4.66 4.08
N PHE A 50 -7.02 4.16 3.10
CA PHE A 50 -5.57 4.11 3.02
C PHE A 50 -5.08 4.80 1.75
N ALA A 51 -3.81 5.09 1.69
CA ALA A 51 -3.14 5.66 0.54
C ALA A 51 -2.02 4.74 0.09
N GLY A 52 -1.84 4.60 -1.20
CA GLY A 52 -0.81 3.69 -1.71
C GLY A 52 -0.37 4.03 -3.12
N LYS A 53 0.68 3.35 -3.57
CA LYS A 53 1.24 3.48 -4.91
C LYS A 53 1.60 2.12 -5.45
N THR A 54 1.15 1.87 -6.67
CA THR A 54 1.51 0.70 -7.46
C THR A 54 2.93 0.79 -7.95
N GLY A 55 3.60 -0.34 -8.06
CA GLY A 55 4.85 -0.53 -8.74
C GLY A 55 4.79 -1.78 -9.61
N THR A 56 5.65 -1.82 -10.61
CA THR A 56 5.87 -2.99 -11.45
C THR A 56 7.37 -3.10 -11.65
N ALA A 57 7.95 -4.23 -11.27
CA ALA A 57 9.36 -4.51 -11.51
C ALA A 57 9.48 -5.47 -12.70
N GLN A 58 10.09 -4.99 -13.76
CA GLN A 58 10.29 -5.78 -14.96
C GLN A 58 11.24 -6.94 -14.72
N VAL A 59 10.83 -8.13 -15.11
CA VAL A 59 11.66 -9.34 -15.09
C VAL A 59 12.43 -9.50 -16.40
N LYS A 60 11.80 -9.12 -17.52
CA LYS A 60 12.34 -9.25 -18.86
C LYS A 60 12.38 -7.90 -19.55
N ARG A 61 13.38 -7.69 -20.41
CA ARG A 61 13.41 -6.52 -21.30
C ARG A 61 12.26 -6.61 -22.30
N ILE A 62 11.41 -5.61 -22.36
CA ILE A 62 10.31 -5.52 -23.31
C ILE A 62 10.91 -5.14 -24.67
N THR A 63 10.73 -6.00 -25.68
CA THR A 63 11.12 -5.74 -27.06
C THR A 63 10.04 -4.91 -27.77
N GLU A 64 10.37 -4.36 -28.96
CA GLU A 64 9.37 -3.67 -29.78
C GLU A 64 8.23 -4.61 -30.17
N LYS A 65 8.55 -5.84 -30.51
CA LYS A 65 7.56 -6.89 -30.82
C LYS A 65 6.62 -7.19 -29.65
N ASP A 66 7.15 -7.23 -28.42
CA ASP A 66 6.32 -7.44 -27.22
C ASP A 66 5.33 -6.27 -26.99
N ARG A 67 5.74 -5.05 -27.37
CA ARG A 67 4.87 -3.86 -27.28
C ARG A 67 3.77 -3.85 -28.33
N GLU A 68 4.05 -4.31 -29.53
CA GLU A 68 3.07 -4.41 -30.63
C GLU A 68 2.01 -5.47 -30.30
N LEU A 69 2.38 -6.56 -29.62
CA LEU A 69 1.48 -7.65 -29.27
C LEU A 69 0.53 -7.30 -28.12
N ASP A 70 0.84 -6.27 -27.32
CA ASP A 70 0.05 -5.81 -26.15
C ASP A 70 -0.51 -6.97 -25.29
N LEU A 71 0.35 -7.95 -25.02
CA LEU A 71 -0.04 -9.18 -24.33
C LEU A 71 -0.54 -8.89 -22.92
N LYS A 72 -1.63 -9.51 -22.54
CA LYS A 72 -2.15 -9.45 -21.18
C LYS A 72 -1.36 -10.38 -20.27
N THR A 73 -1.32 -10.08 -18.97
CA THR A 73 -0.51 -10.81 -18.00
C THR A 73 -0.68 -12.33 -18.07
N PHE A 74 -1.88 -12.82 -18.34
CA PHE A 74 -2.15 -14.27 -18.43
C PHE A 74 -1.64 -14.92 -19.73
N GLU A 75 -1.37 -14.14 -20.77
CA GLU A 75 -0.82 -14.59 -22.05
C GLU A 75 0.71 -14.67 -22.01
N ILE A 76 1.33 -14.03 -21.01
CA ILE A 76 2.78 -14.06 -20.80
C ILE A 76 3.13 -15.31 -19.98
N PRO A 77 4.17 -16.09 -20.35
CA PRO A 77 4.67 -17.19 -19.53
C PRO A 77 4.93 -16.73 -18.09
N TYR A 78 4.61 -17.56 -17.11
CA TYR A 78 4.65 -17.18 -15.69
C TYR A 78 5.99 -16.56 -15.28
N GLU A 79 7.09 -17.18 -15.67
CA GLU A 79 8.46 -16.77 -15.30
C GLU A 79 8.90 -15.45 -15.94
N GLU A 80 8.22 -15.02 -17.00
CA GLU A 80 8.50 -13.77 -17.72
C GLU A 80 7.60 -12.60 -17.26
N ARG A 81 6.58 -12.88 -16.42
CA ARG A 81 5.69 -11.85 -15.89
C ARG A 81 6.42 -10.94 -14.93
N ASP A 82 6.13 -9.67 -15.02
CA ASP A 82 6.66 -8.68 -14.09
C ASP A 82 6.20 -8.94 -12.65
N HIS A 83 7.00 -8.50 -11.69
CA HIS A 83 6.60 -8.53 -10.29
C HIS A 83 5.65 -7.38 -9.97
N ALA A 84 4.53 -7.71 -9.32
CA ALA A 84 3.54 -6.73 -8.89
C ALA A 84 3.90 -6.18 -7.52
N LEU A 85 4.04 -4.85 -7.41
CA LEU A 85 4.39 -4.18 -6.17
C LEU A 85 3.31 -3.20 -5.74
N TYR A 86 3.15 -3.07 -4.43
CA TYR A 86 2.31 -2.04 -3.85
C TYR A 86 2.84 -1.61 -2.49
N VAL A 87 3.03 -0.30 -2.32
CA VAL A 87 3.35 0.29 -1.03
C VAL A 87 2.19 1.14 -0.56
N ALA A 88 1.85 1.07 0.71
CA ALA A 88 0.71 1.79 1.24
C ALA A 88 0.88 2.16 2.71
N PHE A 89 0.11 3.14 3.15
CA PHE A 89 0.00 3.51 4.56
C PHE A 89 -1.46 3.81 4.92
N GLY A 90 -1.81 3.60 6.17
CA GLY A 90 -3.17 3.82 6.65
C GLY A 90 -3.31 3.77 8.18
N PRO A 91 -4.44 4.25 8.70
CA PRO A 91 -5.49 5.05 8.04
C PRO A 91 -4.95 6.38 7.50
N TYR A 92 -5.52 6.90 6.40
CA TYR A 92 -4.96 8.09 5.73
C TYR A 92 -4.89 9.34 6.63
N LYS A 93 -5.96 9.63 7.37
CA LYS A 93 -6.03 10.82 8.25
C LYS A 93 -5.12 10.73 9.47
N ASN A 94 -4.84 9.53 9.96
CA ASN A 94 -3.98 9.27 11.10
C ASN A 94 -3.16 8.01 10.84
N PRO A 95 -2.08 8.11 10.06
CA PRO A 95 -1.28 6.97 9.65
C PRO A 95 -0.64 6.26 10.85
N ARG A 96 -0.85 4.96 10.95
CA ARG A 96 -0.30 4.11 12.01
C ARG A 96 0.44 2.90 11.46
N TYR A 97 0.13 2.53 10.23
CA TYR A 97 0.66 1.34 9.58
C TYR A 97 1.16 1.68 8.20
N ALA A 98 2.25 1.09 7.82
CA ALA A 98 2.74 1.04 6.45
C ALA A 98 2.91 -0.41 6.04
N THR A 99 2.75 -0.69 4.75
CA THR A 99 2.94 -2.02 4.18
C THR A 99 3.64 -1.92 2.84
N SER A 100 4.45 -2.92 2.56
CA SER A 100 4.99 -3.20 1.22
C SER A 100 4.56 -4.60 0.85
N ILE A 101 4.02 -4.75 -0.34
CA ILE A 101 3.54 -6.02 -0.89
C ILE A 101 4.25 -6.26 -2.20
N ILE A 102 4.85 -7.42 -2.33
CA ILE A 102 5.52 -7.89 -3.53
C ILE A 102 4.89 -9.24 -3.88
N ILE A 103 4.41 -9.36 -5.10
CA ILE A 103 3.91 -10.62 -5.67
C ILE A 103 4.79 -10.94 -6.85
N GLU A 104 5.64 -11.92 -6.70
CA GLU A 104 6.53 -12.38 -7.76
C GLU A 104 5.68 -12.89 -8.94
N HIS A 105 6.07 -12.46 -10.14
CA HIS A 105 5.37 -12.78 -11.40
C HIS A 105 3.87 -12.44 -11.40
N GLY A 106 3.47 -11.51 -10.52
CA GLY A 106 2.06 -11.11 -10.34
C GLY A 106 1.53 -10.13 -11.38
N GLY A 107 2.38 -9.65 -12.28
CA GLY A 107 2.03 -8.71 -13.34
C GLY A 107 1.81 -7.30 -12.83
N SER A 108 0.57 -6.90 -12.60
CA SER A 108 0.23 -5.51 -12.28
C SER A 108 0.02 -5.28 -10.78
N GLY A 109 0.70 -4.28 -10.22
CA GLY A 109 0.52 -3.88 -8.82
C GLY A 109 -0.91 -3.44 -8.48
N GLY A 110 -1.61 -2.81 -9.43
CA GLY A 110 -2.99 -2.33 -9.23
C GLY A 110 -4.04 -3.44 -9.16
N THR A 111 -3.86 -4.50 -9.95
CA THR A 111 -4.82 -5.62 -10.04
C THR A 111 -4.49 -6.77 -9.11
N THR A 112 -3.22 -6.96 -8.75
CA THR A 112 -2.77 -8.11 -7.96
C THR A 112 -2.38 -7.71 -6.53
N ALA A 113 -1.50 -6.74 -6.35
CA ALA A 113 -0.99 -6.38 -5.03
C ALA A 113 -1.92 -5.42 -4.24
N ALA A 114 -2.54 -4.44 -4.89
CA ALA A 114 -3.42 -3.47 -4.23
C ALA A 114 -4.67 -4.10 -3.57
N PRO A 115 -5.35 -5.12 -4.15
CA PRO A 115 -6.45 -5.81 -3.47
C PRO A 115 -6.04 -6.51 -2.18
N ILE A 116 -4.79 -6.99 -2.10
CA ILE A 116 -4.24 -7.60 -0.88
C ILE A 116 -4.07 -6.53 0.20
N ALA A 117 -3.53 -5.35 -0.17
CA ALA A 117 -3.43 -4.21 0.75
C ALA A 117 -4.80 -3.81 1.31
N LYS A 118 -5.84 -3.77 0.47
CA LYS A 118 -7.23 -3.48 0.89
C LYS A 118 -7.69 -4.43 2.00
N LYS A 119 -7.51 -5.73 1.82
CA LYS A 119 -7.88 -6.75 2.82
C LYS A 119 -7.06 -6.58 4.09
N LEU A 120 -5.75 -6.39 3.95
CA LEU A 120 -4.82 -6.24 5.06
C LEU A 120 -5.16 -5.02 5.93
N PHE A 121 -5.41 -3.84 5.34
CA PHE A 121 -5.76 -2.64 6.09
C PHE A 121 -7.07 -2.79 6.84
N LYS A 122 -8.10 -3.44 6.29
CA LYS A 122 -9.32 -3.75 7.02
C LYS A 122 -9.04 -4.57 8.27
N LEU A 123 -8.30 -5.66 8.12
CA LEU A 123 -7.95 -6.55 9.23
C LEU A 123 -7.12 -5.85 10.31
N ILE A 124 -6.09 -5.10 9.91
CA ILE A 124 -5.19 -4.42 10.86
C ILE A 124 -5.95 -3.34 11.65
N ILE A 125 -6.78 -2.54 10.97
CA ILE A 125 -7.52 -1.45 11.61
C ILE A 125 -8.57 -2.01 12.58
N ASP A 126 -9.26 -3.08 12.22
CA ASP A 126 -10.23 -3.73 13.12
C ASP A 126 -9.51 -4.37 14.33
N ARG A 127 -8.40 -5.06 14.09
CA ARG A 127 -7.59 -5.63 15.17
C ARG A 127 -7.03 -4.56 16.12
N HIS A 128 -6.65 -3.41 15.58
CA HIS A 128 -6.21 -2.28 16.40
C HIS A 128 -7.29 -1.79 17.34
N LYS A 129 -8.54 -1.72 16.91
CA LYS A 129 -9.67 -1.32 17.76
C LYS A 129 -9.96 -2.34 18.86
N LEU A 130 -9.91 -3.62 18.53
CA LEU A 130 -10.04 -4.68 19.52
C LEU A 130 -8.96 -4.56 20.60
N ARG A 131 -7.73 -4.26 20.22
CA ARG A 131 -6.65 -4.01 21.17
C ARG A 131 -6.85 -2.74 22.00
N GLN A 132 -7.39 -1.67 21.43
CA GLN A 132 -7.70 -0.45 22.20
C GLN A 132 -8.85 -0.66 23.18
N SER A 133 -9.90 -1.35 22.78
CA SER A 133 -11.01 -1.69 23.69
C SER A 133 -10.60 -2.69 24.77
N ALA A 134 -9.63 -3.55 24.50
CA ALA A 134 -9.07 -4.49 25.46
C ALA A 134 -8.05 -3.84 26.41
N LYS A 135 -7.48 -2.67 26.11
CA LYS A 135 -6.59 -1.92 27.02
C LYS A 135 -7.29 -1.41 28.29
N GLY A 136 -8.63 -1.38 28.33
CA GLY A 136 -9.42 -1.19 29.55
C GLY A 136 -9.62 -2.46 30.38
N LYS A 137 -9.30 -3.62 29.84
CA LYS A 137 -9.27 -4.91 30.54
C LYS A 137 -7.85 -5.42 30.37
N LYS A 138 -7.07 -5.54 31.46
CA LYS A 138 -5.73 -6.15 31.47
C LYS A 138 -5.69 -7.37 30.56
N TYR A 139 -5.16 -7.26 29.39
CA TYR A 139 -4.89 -8.35 28.44
C TYR A 139 -3.56 -8.07 27.78
N LEU A 140 -2.67 -8.84 28.24
CA LEU A 140 -2.23 -10.15 27.71
C LEU A 140 -1.47 -10.02 26.41
N ASP A 141 -0.24 -10.11 26.66
CA ASP A 141 0.79 -10.71 25.84
C ASP A 141 0.28 -11.97 25.11
N ILE A 142 0.31 -11.91 23.82
CA ILE A 142 0.69 -13.01 22.93
C ILE A 142 1.55 -12.40 21.84
#